data_0fec1d25f88073a91c1f1676a405fb46
#
_entry.id   0fec1d25f88073a91c1f1676a405fb46
#
_cell.length_a   1.000
_cell.length_b   1.000
_cell.length_c   1.000
_cell.angle_alpha   90.00
_cell.angle_beta   90.00
_cell.angle_gamma   90.00
#
_symmetry.space_group_name_H-M   'P 1'
#
loop_
_entity.id
_entity.type
_entity.pdbx_description
1 polymer ?
#
loop_
_entity_poly.entity_id
_entity_poly.type
_entity_poly.pdbx_seq_one_letter_code
_entity_poly.pdbx_strand_id
1 'polypeptide(L)'
;YWQITFLILGSIVILMNIGLMFINEGDNHERRIKQKENDKLISNKIGDENFLTKFLTWISGTISGPIISFFKKNGFSIAIGILAFVFLFKVGEAFLGRMSIIFYKEIGFSKSDIAIYSKTLGWITTVIFTLMGGLFVIRSGVLKAMFLAGIIMASTNLLFTILAWSDKSELLFAVAVIFDDIAAAFATVAFVAFISLLVDRSYTATQYALLASIGTA
;
A
#
# COMPACT_ATOMS: atom_id res chain seq x y z
N TYR A 1 -20.86 0.81 24.33
CA TYR A 1 -19.88 -0.13 23.75
C TYR A 1 -18.95 0.59 22.75
N TRP A 2 -19.45 1.32 21.75
CA TRP A 2 -18.66 2.01 20.75
C TRP A 2 -17.67 3.05 21.31
N GLN A 3 -18.07 3.79 22.34
CA GLN A 3 -17.22 4.77 23.01
C GLN A 3 -15.96 4.14 23.61
N ILE A 4 -16.10 3.01 24.28
CA ILE A 4 -14.98 2.27 24.86
C ILE A 4 -14.05 1.73 23.77
N THR A 5 -14.61 1.21 22.68
CA THR A 5 -13.84 0.71 21.53
C THR A 5 -12.99 1.82 20.90
N PHE A 6 -13.57 3.00 20.65
CA PHE A 6 -12.82 4.13 20.11
C PHE A 6 -11.79 4.70 21.09
N LEU A 7 -12.07 4.71 22.39
CA LEU A 7 -11.09 5.09 23.41
C LEU A 7 -9.89 4.13 23.44
N ILE A 8 -10.11 2.84 23.39
CA ILE A 8 -9.05 1.84 23.37
C ILE A 8 -8.20 1.99 22.10
N LEU A 9 -8.83 2.05 20.93
CA LEU A 9 -8.13 2.22 19.66
C LEU A 9 -7.33 3.53 19.62
N GLY A 10 -7.93 4.63 20.06
CA GLY A 10 -7.25 5.92 20.16
C GLY A 10 -6.06 5.89 21.11
N SER A 11 -6.19 5.24 22.26
CA SER A 11 -5.10 5.08 23.22
C SER A 11 -3.94 4.26 22.65
N ILE A 12 -4.24 3.17 21.91
CA ILE A 12 -3.21 2.35 21.25
C ILE A 12 -2.45 3.19 20.21
N VAL A 13 -3.15 3.97 19.39
CA VAL A 13 -2.52 4.86 18.39
C VAL A 13 -1.63 5.90 19.07
N ILE A 14 -2.08 6.51 20.17
CA ILE A 14 -1.30 7.49 20.93
C ILE A 14 -0.05 6.83 21.51
N LEU A 15 -0.16 5.66 22.13
CA LEU A 15 0.98 4.90 22.67
C LEU A 15 2.00 4.54 21.59
N MET A 16 1.54 4.10 20.43
CA MET A 16 2.43 3.83 19.29
C MET A 16 3.16 5.09 18.80
N ASN A 17 2.47 6.23 18.72
CA ASN A 17 3.11 7.50 18.35
C ASN A 17 4.14 7.98 19.38
N ILE A 18 3.85 7.80 20.67
CA ILE A 18 4.83 8.08 21.74
C ILE A 18 6.04 7.14 21.59
N GLY A 19 5.83 5.84 21.30
CA GLY A 19 6.91 4.90 21.04
C GLY A 19 7.79 5.30 19.85
N LEU A 20 7.22 5.86 18.79
CA LEU A 20 7.98 6.37 17.64
C LEU A 20 8.91 7.53 18.01
N MET A 21 8.58 8.35 19.01
CA MET A 21 9.46 9.45 19.46
C MET A 21 10.77 8.95 20.09
N PHE A 22 10.82 7.71 20.56
CA PHE A 22 12.04 7.09 21.12
C PHE A 22 12.90 6.39 20.05
N ILE A 23 12.41 6.26 18.81
CA ILE A 23 13.18 5.69 17.71
C ILE A 23 14.09 6.79 17.16
N ASN A 24 15.40 6.63 17.39
CA ASN A 24 16.41 7.53 16.83
C ASN A 24 16.53 7.26 15.33
N GLU A 25 16.13 8.21 14.49
CA GLU A 25 16.38 8.11 13.04
C GLU A 25 17.90 8.13 12.82
N GLY A 26 18.44 7.11 12.15
CA GLY A 26 19.84 7.06 11.77
C GLY A 26 20.23 8.34 11.00
N ASP A 27 21.33 8.97 11.39
CA ASP A 27 21.78 10.27 10.88
C ASP A 27 22.14 10.16 9.37
N ASN A 28 21.19 10.47 8.53
CA ASN A 28 21.36 10.54 7.07
C ASN A 28 21.95 11.91 6.69
N HIS A 29 23.22 12.11 6.95
CA HIS A 29 23.96 13.36 6.68
C HIS A 29 23.80 13.83 5.22
N GLU A 30 23.86 12.91 4.25
CA GLU A 30 23.61 13.20 2.84
C GLU A 30 22.20 13.72 2.57
N ARG A 31 21.21 13.18 3.29
CA ARG A 31 19.80 13.59 3.19
C ARG A 31 19.63 15.04 3.64
N ARG A 32 20.26 15.39 4.79
CA ARG A 32 20.20 16.75 5.33
C ARG A 32 20.91 17.77 4.44
N ILE A 33 22.00 17.39 3.79
CA ILE A 33 22.73 18.28 2.86
C ILE A 33 21.86 18.55 1.64
N LYS A 34 21.34 17.51 0.97
CA LYS A 34 20.45 17.66 -0.20
C LYS A 34 19.16 18.42 0.12
N GLN A 35 18.60 18.20 1.29
CA GLN A 35 17.41 18.93 1.74
C GLN A 35 17.72 20.40 1.97
N LYS A 36 18.85 20.73 2.63
CA LYS A 36 19.31 22.10 2.80
C LYS A 36 19.67 22.79 1.48
N GLU A 37 20.25 22.09 0.52
CA GLU A 37 20.49 22.63 -0.83
C GLU A 37 19.19 22.94 -1.56
N ASN A 38 18.22 22.04 -1.53
CA ASN A 38 16.90 22.28 -2.09
C ASN A 38 16.16 23.43 -1.41
N ASP A 39 16.20 23.50 -0.09
CA ASP A 39 15.60 24.60 0.70
C ASP A 39 16.25 25.94 0.36
N LYS A 40 17.57 25.97 0.16
CA LYS A 40 18.29 27.17 -0.30
C LYS A 40 17.93 27.56 -1.73
N LEU A 41 17.79 26.60 -2.64
CA LEU A 41 17.38 26.86 -4.03
C LEU A 41 15.95 27.40 -4.08
N ILE A 42 15.07 26.91 -3.21
CA ILE A 42 13.69 27.39 -3.06
C ILE A 42 13.71 28.78 -2.43
N SER A 43 14.46 28.98 -1.36
CA SER A 43 14.54 30.26 -0.63
C SER A 43 15.16 31.39 -1.47
N ASN A 44 16.16 31.11 -2.31
CA ASN A 44 16.77 32.10 -3.19
C ASN A 44 15.88 32.49 -4.37
N LYS A 45 14.86 31.71 -4.71
CA LYS A 45 13.82 32.06 -5.69
C LYS A 45 12.65 32.86 -5.09
N ILE A 46 12.55 32.86 -3.76
CA ILE A 46 11.51 33.54 -3.02
C ILE A 46 12.09 34.86 -2.52
N GLY A 47 12.20 35.86 -3.38
CA GLY A 47 12.38 37.25 -2.96
C GLY A 47 11.21 37.71 -2.10
N ASP A 48 11.21 38.98 -1.65
CA ASP A 48 10.23 39.59 -0.71
C ASP A 48 8.77 39.59 -1.22
N GLU A 49 8.22 38.38 -1.47
CA GLU A 49 6.91 38.16 -2.08
C GLU A 49 5.86 37.75 -1.02
N ASN A 50 4.58 37.99 -1.37
CA ASN A 50 3.40 37.70 -0.58
C ASN A 50 3.34 36.26 -0.05
N PHE A 51 2.70 36.04 1.11
CA PHE A 51 2.49 34.72 1.74
C PHE A 51 1.96 33.65 0.76
N LEU A 52 1.06 34.03 -0.14
CA LEU A 52 0.52 33.13 -1.18
C LEU A 52 1.61 32.62 -2.15
N THR A 53 2.52 33.48 -2.57
CA THR A 53 3.61 33.10 -3.48
C THR A 53 4.59 32.18 -2.76
N LYS A 54 4.93 32.46 -1.51
CA LYS A 54 5.74 31.56 -0.67
C LYS A 54 5.09 30.19 -0.51
N PHE A 55 3.82 30.13 -0.23
CA PHE A 55 3.05 28.90 -0.06
C PHE A 55 2.98 28.08 -1.37
N LEU A 56 2.68 28.73 -2.50
CA LEU A 56 2.66 28.08 -3.82
C LEU A 56 4.04 27.57 -4.25
N THR A 57 5.09 28.33 -3.98
CA THR A 57 6.46 27.93 -4.29
C THR A 57 6.91 26.76 -3.40
N TRP A 58 6.52 26.76 -2.14
CA TRP A 58 6.77 25.64 -1.23
C TRP A 58 6.04 24.37 -1.70
N ILE A 59 4.75 24.48 -2.03
CA ILE A 59 3.98 23.32 -2.57
C ILE A 59 4.61 22.82 -3.86
N SER A 60 4.92 23.72 -4.79
CA SER A 60 5.51 23.34 -6.08
C SER A 60 6.88 22.65 -5.87
N GLY A 61 7.71 23.13 -4.99
CA GLY A 61 8.99 22.52 -4.64
C GLY A 61 8.84 21.15 -3.96
N THR A 62 7.85 21.02 -3.06
CA THR A 62 7.60 19.80 -2.32
C THR A 62 6.99 18.69 -3.18
N ILE A 63 6.20 19.03 -4.19
CA ILE A 63 5.52 18.06 -5.08
C ILE A 63 6.29 17.89 -6.39
N SER A 64 6.70 18.97 -7.06
CA SER A 64 7.34 18.89 -8.37
C SER A 64 8.74 18.30 -8.31
N GLY A 65 9.51 18.60 -7.28
CA GLY A 65 10.85 18.03 -7.07
C GLY A 65 10.87 16.50 -7.07
N PRO A 66 10.09 15.84 -6.19
CA PRO A 66 9.94 14.39 -6.17
C PRO A 66 9.46 13.79 -7.50
N ILE A 67 8.48 14.42 -8.15
CA ILE A 67 7.96 13.94 -9.44
C ILE A 67 9.04 14.04 -10.53
N ILE A 68 9.68 15.19 -10.67
CA ILE A 68 10.75 15.39 -11.66
C ILE A 68 11.91 14.42 -11.42
N SER A 69 12.31 14.20 -10.15
CA SER A 69 13.34 13.22 -9.78
C SER A 69 12.95 11.82 -10.22
N PHE A 70 11.71 11.40 -9.99
CA PHE A 70 11.19 10.09 -10.39
C PHE A 70 11.25 9.88 -11.91
N PHE A 71 10.80 10.89 -12.69
CA PHE A 71 10.84 10.81 -14.16
C PHE A 71 12.26 10.89 -14.71
N LYS A 72 13.16 11.70 -14.11
CA LYS A 72 14.57 11.76 -14.52
C LYS A 72 15.31 10.46 -14.25
N LYS A 73 15.05 9.81 -13.10
CA LYS A 73 15.71 8.57 -12.71
C LYS A 73 15.32 7.40 -13.61
N ASN A 74 14.04 7.29 -13.96
CA ASN A 74 13.51 6.13 -14.68
C ASN A 74 13.33 6.36 -16.18
N GLY A 75 13.37 7.60 -16.65
CA GLY A 75 12.96 7.97 -18.01
C GLY A 75 11.42 8.01 -18.16
N PHE A 76 10.93 8.82 -19.09
CA PHE A 76 9.49 9.09 -19.19
C PHE A 76 8.65 7.84 -19.49
N SER A 77 9.06 7.00 -20.44
CA SER A 77 8.33 5.81 -20.85
C SER A 77 8.24 4.76 -19.72
N ILE A 78 9.37 4.49 -19.05
CA ILE A 78 9.41 3.52 -17.93
C ILE A 78 8.64 4.07 -16.72
N ALA A 79 8.77 5.35 -16.42
CA ALA A 79 8.04 5.98 -15.31
C ALA A 79 6.53 5.86 -15.49
N ILE A 80 6.00 6.14 -16.68
CA ILE A 80 4.57 5.94 -16.99
C ILE A 80 4.17 4.47 -16.87
N GLY A 81 5.01 3.55 -17.38
CA GLY A 81 4.77 2.11 -17.22
C GLY A 81 4.68 1.67 -15.77
N ILE A 82 5.57 2.18 -14.92
CA ILE A 82 5.55 1.92 -13.46
C ILE A 82 4.26 2.46 -12.82
N LEU A 83 3.87 3.71 -13.13
CA LEU A 83 2.65 4.32 -12.58
C LEU A 83 1.40 3.55 -13.03
N ALA A 84 1.33 3.18 -14.31
CA ALA A 84 0.24 2.37 -14.84
C ALA A 84 0.17 0.99 -14.16
N PHE A 85 1.32 0.34 -13.94
CA PHE A 85 1.39 -0.94 -13.24
C PHE A 85 0.91 -0.80 -11.78
N VAL A 86 1.39 0.20 -11.05
CA VAL A 86 0.98 0.47 -9.65
C VAL A 86 -0.53 0.68 -9.58
N PHE A 87 -1.07 1.51 -10.48
CA PHE A 87 -2.50 1.79 -10.55
C PHE A 87 -3.32 0.53 -10.85
N LEU A 88 -3.00 -0.19 -11.92
CA LEU A 88 -3.74 -1.39 -12.35
C LEU A 88 -3.69 -2.51 -11.31
N PHE A 89 -2.53 -2.69 -10.66
CA PHE A 89 -2.37 -3.68 -9.62
C PHE A 89 -3.30 -3.40 -8.42
N LYS A 90 -3.35 -2.14 -7.99
CA LYS A 90 -4.18 -1.74 -6.86
C LYS A 90 -5.66 -1.64 -7.18
N VAL A 91 -6.04 -1.25 -8.39
CA VAL A 91 -7.45 -1.25 -8.82
C VAL A 91 -8.03 -2.67 -8.73
N GLY A 92 -7.28 -3.68 -9.18
CA GLY A 92 -7.73 -5.07 -9.07
C GLY A 92 -7.98 -5.51 -7.62
N GLU A 93 -7.05 -5.22 -6.72
CA GLU A 93 -7.17 -5.52 -5.29
C GLU A 93 -8.33 -4.78 -4.62
N ALA A 94 -8.45 -3.47 -4.87
CA ALA A 94 -9.48 -2.63 -4.27
C ALA A 94 -10.89 -3.00 -4.74
N PHE A 95 -11.04 -3.33 -6.02
CA PHE A 95 -12.31 -3.73 -6.59
C PHE A 95 -12.83 -5.01 -5.95
N LEU A 96 -12.00 -6.03 -5.86
CA LEU A 96 -12.33 -7.30 -5.19
C LEU A 96 -12.68 -7.09 -3.72
N GLY A 97 -11.87 -6.34 -2.98
CA GLY A 97 -12.11 -6.10 -1.57
C GLY A 97 -13.46 -5.43 -1.26
N ARG A 98 -13.97 -4.60 -2.18
CA ARG A 98 -15.27 -3.93 -2.03
C ARG A 98 -16.44 -4.78 -2.52
N MET A 99 -16.26 -5.51 -3.62
CA MET A 99 -17.32 -6.30 -4.25
C MET A 99 -17.52 -7.66 -3.59
N SER A 100 -16.51 -8.20 -2.93
CA SER A 100 -16.56 -9.53 -2.30
C SER A 100 -17.74 -9.71 -1.32
N ILE A 101 -18.01 -8.73 -0.46
CA ILE A 101 -19.09 -8.79 0.53
C ILE A 101 -20.47 -8.83 -0.15
N ILE A 102 -20.65 -8.08 -1.24
CA ILE A 102 -21.89 -8.07 -2.02
C ILE A 102 -22.07 -9.44 -2.66
N PHE A 103 -21.03 -9.93 -3.31
CA PHE A 103 -20.98 -11.23 -3.96
C PHE A 103 -21.30 -12.38 -2.99
N TYR A 104 -20.73 -12.41 -1.79
CA TYR A 104 -21.02 -13.44 -0.79
C TYR A 104 -22.49 -13.47 -0.37
N LYS A 105 -23.12 -12.28 -0.27
CA LYS A 105 -24.55 -12.17 0.05
C LYS A 105 -25.44 -12.65 -1.12
N GLU A 106 -25.06 -12.37 -2.35
CA GLU A 106 -25.81 -12.81 -3.54
C GLU A 106 -25.81 -14.33 -3.69
N ILE A 107 -24.70 -15.00 -3.35
CA ILE A 107 -24.63 -16.48 -3.31
C ILE A 107 -25.46 -17.06 -2.16
N GLY A 108 -25.89 -16.23 -1.19
CA GLY A 108 -26.74 -16.63 -0.09
C GLY A 108 -26.01 -16.99 1.20
N PHE A 109 -24.77 -16.56 1.39
CA PHE A 109 -24.05 -16.68 2.66
C PHE A 109 -24.61 -15.71 3.71
N SER A 110 -24.80 -16.21 4.93
CA SER A 110 -25.27 -15.39 6.04
C SER A 110 -24.17 -14.42 6.52
N LYS A 111 -24.58 -13.36 7.23
CA LYS A 111 -23.62 -12.44 7.87
C LYS A 111 -22.69 -13.15 8.85
N SER A 112 -23.18 -14.22 9.49
CA SER A 112 -22.42 -15.05 10.43
C SER A 112 -21.33 -15.84 9.69
N ASP A 113 -21.66 -16.47 8.57
CA ASP A 113 -20.72 -17.23 7.75
C ASP A 113 -19.59 -16.30 7.24
N ILE A 114 -19.97 -15.13 6.71
CA ILE A 114 -19.02 -14.12 6.26
C ILE A 114 -18.10 -13.66 7.41
N ALA A 115 -18.66 -13.46 8.61
CA ALA A 115 -17.86 -13.04 9.76
C ALA A 115 -16.86 -14.12 10.20
N ILE A 116 -17.24 -15.39 10.20
CA ILE A 116 -16.38 -16.49 10.59
C ILE A 116 -15.27 -16.70 9.54
N TYR A 117 -15.64 -16.91 8.29
CA TYR A 117 -14.69 -17.29 7.25
C TYR A 117 -13.83 -16.10 6.78
N SER A 118 -14.45 -14.94 6.50
CA SER A 118 -13.73 -13.80 5.93
C SER A 118 -13.06 -12.90 6.97
N LYS A 119 -13.54 -12.88 8.23
CA LYS A 119 -12.95 -11.99 9.24
C LYS A 119 -12.07 -12.72 10.23
N THR A 120 -12.55 -13.84 10.79
CA THR A 120 -11.79 -14.55 11.83
C THR A 120 -10.65 -15.38 11.23
N LEU A 121 -10.97 -16.24 10.26
CA LEU A 121 -9.93 -17.03 9.59
C LEU A 121 -9.00 -16.15 8.75
N GLY A 122 -9.55 -15.17 8.02
CA GLY A 122 -8.81 -14.24 7.21
C GLY A 122 -7.77 -13.46 8.00
N TRP A 123 -8.09 -13.01 9.21
CA TRP A 123 -7.13 -12.29 10.06
C TRP A 123 -5.91 -13.16 10.41
N ILE A 124 -6.11 -14.41 10.81
CA ILE A 124 -5.05 -15.35 11.17
C ILE A 124 -4.17 -15.63 9.92
N THR A 125 -4.81 -15.92 8.80
CA THR A 125 -4.16 -16.18 7.52
C THR A 125 -3.30 -14.98 7.09
N THR A 126 -3.86 -13.78 7.13
CA THR A 126 -3.17 -12.54 6.74
C THR A 126 -1.91 -12.33 7.59
N VAL A 127 -1.97 -12.48 8.91
CA VAL A 127 -0.79 -12.29 9.77
C VAL A 127 0.32 -13.29 9.41
N ILE A 128 -0.01 -14.57 9.29
CA ILE A 128 0.98 -15.62 8.99
C ILE A 128 1.61 -15.39 7.62
N PHE A 129 0.78 -15.17 6.60
CA PHE A 129 1.26 -15.05 5.21
C PHE A 129 1.89 -13.70 4.89
N THR A 130 1.60 -12.65 5.65
CA THR A 130 2.37 -11.39 5.59
C THR A 130 3.82 -11.62 6.02
N LEU A 131 4.06 -12.34 7.11
CA LEU A 131 5.42 -12.68 7.56
C LEU A 131 6.13 -13.60 6.56
N MET A 132 5.47 -14.62 6.06
CA MET A 132 6.03 -15.52 5.05
C MET A 132 6.31 -14.78 3.73
N GLY A 133 5.41 -13.89 3.32
CA GLY A 133 5.59 -13.04 2.14
C GLY A 133 6.80 -12.13 2.28
N GLY A 134 6.99 -11.51 3.45
CA GLY A 134 8.19 -10.71 3.74
C GLY A 134 9.48 -11.51 3.59
N LEU A 135 9.52 -12.71 4.17
CA LEU A 135 10.67 -13.61 4.06
C LEU A 135 10.94 -14.02 2.60
N PHE A 136 9.88 -14.29 1.83
CA PHE A 136 10.00 -14.60 0.42
C PHE A 136 10.54 -13.43 -0.40
N VAL A 137 10.04 -12.21 -0.17
CA VAL A 137 10.54 -10.98 -0.83
C VAL A 137 12.03 -10.80 -0.58
N ILE A 138 12.49 -10.99 0.66
CA ILE A 138 13.90 -10.87 1.02
C ILE A 138 14.77 -11.92 0.29
N ARG A 139 14.30 -13.17 0.19
CA ARG A 139 15.06 -14.26 -0.41
C ARG A 139 15.05 -14.27 -1.94
N SER A 140 13.89 -13.98 -2.54
CA SER A 140 13.68 -14.13 -3.98
C SER A 140 13.86 -12.82 -4.76
N GLY A 141 13.86 -11.69 -4.05
CA GLY A 141 13.90 -10.36 -4.62
C GLY A 141 12.50 -9.82 -4.95
N VAL A 142 12.38 -8.49 -4.91
CA VAL A 142 11.12 -7.76 -4.99
C VAL A 142 10.37 -8.00 -6.31
N LEU A 143 11.06 -7.97 -7.46
CA LEU A 143 10.42 -8.12 -8.76
C LEU A 143 9.82 -9.52 -8.97
N LYS A 144 10.53 -10.57 -8.54
CA LYS A 144 10.01 -11.94 -8.61
C LYS A 144 8.82 -12.13 -7.69
N ALA A 145 8.90 -11.56 -6.48
CA ALA A 145 7.81 -11.61 -5.53
C ALA A 145 6.57 -10.89 -6.06
N MET A 146 6.75 -9.72 -6.69
CA MET A 146 5.66 -8.95 -7.28
C MET A 146 4.98 -9.68 -8.45
N PHE A 147 5.77 -10.31 -9.32
CA PHE A 147 5.26 -11.13 -10.41
C PHE A 147 4.46 -12.35 -9.91
N LEU A 148 5.01 -13.07 -8.93
CA LEU A 148 4.33 -14.20 -8.31
C LEU A 148 3.04 -13.77 -7.60
N ALA A 149 3.07 -12.65 -6.88
CA ALA A 149 1.89 -12.08 -6.24
C ALA A 149 0.76 -11.83 -7.25
N GLY A 150 1.08 -11.24 -8.41
CA GLY A 150 0.11 -11.00 -9.47
C GLY A 150 -0.51 -12.30 -10.02
N ILE A 151 0.31 -13.34 -10.22
CA ILE A 151 -0.19 -14.66 -10.67
C ILE A 151 -1.11 -15.29 -9.61
N ILE A 152 -0.71 -15.27 -8.35
CA ILE A 152 -1.51 -15.84 -7.25
C ILE A 152 -2.84 -15.10 -7.15
N MET A 153 -2.85 -13.76 -7.18
CA MET A 153 -4.09 -12.97 -7.18
C MET A 153 -5.00 -13.28 -8.37
N ALA A 154 -4.45 -13.41 -9.57
CA ALA A 154 -5.24 -13.79 -10.73
C ALA A 154 -5.85 -15.19 -10.57
N SER A 155 -5.10 -16.12 -9.97
CA SER A 155 -5.56 -17.50 -9.73
C SER A 155 -6.68 -17.56 -8.68
N THR A 156 -6.60 -16.76 -7.62
CA THR A 156 -7.66 -16.72 -6.59
C THR A 156 -8.98 -16.17 -7.14
N ASN A 157 -8.93 -15.24 -8.10
CA ASN A 157 -10.12 -14.77 -8.80
C ASN A 157 -10.86 -15.90 -9.54
N LEU A 158 -10.15 -16.89 -10.04
CA LEU A 158 -10.76 -18.07 -10.65
C LEU A 158 -11.51 -18.92 -9.61
N LEU A 159 -11.06 -18.98 -8.37
CA LEU A 159 -11.80 -19.67 -7.30
C LEU A 159 -13.14 -19.00 -7.02
N PHE A 160 -13.22 -17.68 -7.05
CA PHE A 160 -14.50 -16.97 -6.93
C PHE A 160 -15.41 -17.21 -8.14
N THR A 161 -14.86 -17.37 -9.33
CA THR A 161 -15.63 -17.76 -10.51
C THR A 161 -16.23 -19.17 -10.36
N ILE A 162 -15.44 -20.11 -9.83
CA ILE A 162 -15.92 -21.48 -9.55
C ILE A 162 -17.01 -21.43 -8.47
N LEU A 163 -16.82 -20.63 -7.43
CA LEU A 163 -17.81 -20.43 -6.36
C LEU A 163 -19.13 -19.85 -6.92
N ALA A 164 -19.07 -18.94 -7.90
CA ALA A 164 -20.23 -18.35 -8.55
C ALA A 164 -21.04 -19.35 -9.39
N TRP A 165 -20.37 -20.36 -9.96
CA TRP A 165 -20.99 -21.38 -10.79
C TRP A 165 -21.45 -22.63 -10.03
N SER A 166 -20.98 -22.80 -8.80
CA SER A 166 -21.36 -23.93 -7.96
C SER A 166 -22.54 -23.58 -7.05
N ASP A 167 -23.26 -24.63 -6.60
CA ASP A 167 -24.22 -24.49 -5.54
C ASP A 167 -23.53 -23.98 -4.27
N LYS A 168 -24.32 -23.38 -3.37
CA LYS A 168 -23.81 -22.86 -2.09
C LYS A 168 -23.03 -23.94 -1.33
N SER A 169 -21.71 -23.79 -1.25
CA SER A 169 -20.80 -24.68 -0.55
C SER A 169 -19.94 -23.89 0.42
N GLU A 170 -20.14 -24.16 1.72
CA GLU A 170 -19.34 -23.52 2.78
C GLU A 170 -17.85 -23.87 2.68
N LEU A 171 -17.53 -25.10 2.29
CA LEU A 171 -16.15 -25.54 2.12
C LEU A 171 -15.45 -24.75 0.98
N LEU A 172 -16.13 -24.65 -0.17
CA LEU A 172 -15.57 -23.91 -1.32
C LEU A 172 -15.43 -22.42 -1.00
N PHE A 173 -16.38 -21.86 -0.28
CA PHE A 173 -16.31 -20.48 0.21
C PHE A 173 -15.12 -20.27 1.15
N ALA A 174 -14.94 -21.14 2.16
CA ALA A 174 -13.80 -21.07 3.06
C ALA A 174 -12.46 -21.16 2.33
N VAL A 175 -12.36 -22.11 1.40
CA VAL A 175 -11.14 -22.27 0.57
C VAL A 175 -10.88 -21.01 -0.27
N ALA A 176 -11.89 -20.50 -0.98
CA ALA A 176 -11.73 -19.32 -1.82
C ALA A 176 -11.27 -18.10 -1.01
N VAL A 177 -11.88 -17.86 0.15
CA VAL A 177 -11.54 -16.73 1.03
C VAL A 177 -10.13 -16.88 1.62
N ILE A 178 -9.74 -18.07 2.11
CA ILE A 178 -8.42 -18.30 2.67
C ILE A 178 -7.34 -18.07 1.61
N PHE A 179 -7.51 -18.61 0.40
CA PHE A 179 -6.54 -18.41 -0.67
C PHE A 179 -6.46 -16.96 -1.13
N ASP A 180 -7.58 -16.23 -1.13
CA ASP A 180 -7.61 -14.81 -1.45
C ASP A 180 -6.88 -13.98 -0.38
N ASP A 181 -7.10 -14.25 0.90
CA ASP A 181 -6.39 -13.60 2.00
C ASP A 181 -4.87 -13.88 1.96
N ILE A 182 -4.45 -15.10 1.60
CA ILE A 182 -3.04 -15.45 1.36
C ILE A 182 -2.48 -14.59 0.22
N ALA A 183 -3.19 -14.54 -0.90
CA ALA A 183 -2.79 -13.78 -2.08
C ALA A 183 -2.68 -12.28 -1.76
N ALA A 184 -3.66 -11.73 -1.08
CA ALA A 184 -3.70 -10.31 -0.69
C ALA A 184 -2.59 -9.96 0.30
N ALA A 185 -2.33 -10.81 1.31
CA ALA A 185 -1.24 -10.61 2.26
C ALA A 185 0.12 -10.60 1.56
N PHE A 186 0.38 -11.58 0.69
CA PHE A 186 1.60 -11.68 -0.07
C PHE A 186 1.77 -10.51 -1.05
N ALA A 187 0.71 -10.15 -1.77
CA ALA A 187 0.67 -9.04 -2.72
C ALA A 187 0.95 -7.70 -2.04
N THR A 188 0.36 -7.45 -0.88
CA THR A 188 0.57 -6.22 -0.11
C THR A 188 2.04 -6.05 0.29
N VAL A 189 2.69 -7.10 0.79
CA VAL A 189 4.10 -7.04 1.19
C VAL A 189 5.01 -6.82 -0.03
N ALA A 190 4.76 -7.56 -1.12
CA ALA A 190 5.52 -7.40 -2.36
C ALA A 190 5.36 -5.99 -2.94
N PHE A 191 4.15 -5.43 -2.90
CA PHE A 191 3.84 -4.09 -3.37
C PHE A 191 4.53 -2.99 -2.54
N VAL A 192 4.47 -3.09 -1.21
CA VAL A 192 5.17 -2.15 -0.31
C VAL A 192 6.67 -2.18 -0.56
N ALA A 193 7.25 -3.37 -0.70
CA ALA A 193 8.66 -3.53 -1.02
C ALA A 193 9.01 -2.96 -2.42
N PHE A 194 8.12 -3.15 -3.40
CA PHE A 194 8.28 -2.60 -4.76
C PHE A 194 8.27 -1.07 -4.76
N ILE A 195 7.29 -0.44 -4.11
CA ILE A 195 7.26 1.02 -3.99
C ILE A 195 8.53 1.52 -3.28
N SER A 196 8.95 0.85 -2.20
CA SER A 196 10.15 1.24 -1.45
C SER A 196 11.42 1.17 -2.30
N LEU A 197 11.49 0.25 -3.26
CA LEU A 197 12.60 0.12 -4.21
C LEU A 197 12.64 1.27 -5.23
N LEU A 198 11.47 1.77 -5.63
CA LEU A 198 11.33 2.83 -6.64
C LEU A 198 11.66 4.22 -6.11
N VAL A 199 11.46 4.43 -4.83
CA VAL A 199 11.59 5.73 -4.18
C VAL A 199 13.05 6.17 -4.12
N ASP A 200 13.30 7.46 -4.38
CA ASP A 200 14.60 8.08 -4.18
C ASP A 200 14.83 8.38 -2.69
N ARG A 201 16.02 8.05 -2.20
CA ARG A 201 16.41 8.30 -0.80
C ARG A 201 16.29 9.78 -0.40
N SER A 202 16.42 10.70 -1.36
CA SER A 202 16.32 12.14 -1.13
C SER A 202 14.88 12.62 -0.89
N TYR A 203 13.89 11.91 -1.43
CA TYR A 203 12.46 12.27 -1.39
C TYR A 203 11.58 11.14 -0.87
N THR A 204 12.11 10.28 0.00
CA THR A 204 11.48 9.01 0.39
C THR A 204 10.02 9.17 0.81
N ALA A 205 9.74 10.08 1.74
CA ALA A 205 8.38 10.24 2.29
C ALA A 205 7.38 10.72 1.22
N THR A 206 7.76 11.73 0.44
CA THR A 206 6.85 12.33 -0.56
C THR A 206 6.62 11.40 -1.74
N GLN A 207 7.67 10.78 -2.28
CA GLN A 207 7.52 9.83 -3.39
C GLN A 207 6.75 8.59 -2.97
N TYR A 208 7.02 8.06 -1.77
CA TYR A 208 6.26 6.93 -1.24
C TYR A 208 4.78 7.27 -1.09
N ALA A 209 4.47 8.43 -0.50
CA ALA A 209 3.10 8.89 -0.35
C ALA A 209 2.38 9.08 -1.69
N LEU A 210 3.06 9.65 -2.69
CA LEU A 210 2.51 9.83 -4.05
C LEU A 210 2.23 8.47 -4.72
N LEU A 211 3.19 7.55 -4.71
CA LEU A 211 3.03 6.22 -5.30
C LEU A 211 1.95 5.40 -4.58
N ALA A 212 1.92 5.47 -3.24
CA ALA A 212 0.89 4.80 -2.46
C ALA A 212 -0.50 5.39 -2.72
N SER A 213 -0.63 6.73 -2.85
CA SER A 213 -1.92 7.38 -3.11
C SER A 213 -2.49 7.01 -4.49
N ILE A 214 -1.64 6.89 -5.52
CA ILE A 214 -2.07 6.40 -6.84
C ILE A 214 -2.65 4.98 -6.73
N GLY A 215 -2.11 4.16 -5.84
CA GLY A 215 -2.60 2.81 -5.60
C GLY A 215 -3.87 2.74 -4.74
N THR A 216 -4.28 3.82 -4.07
CA THR A 216 -5.45 3.83 -3.16
C THR A 216 -6.60 4.72 -3.65
N ALA A 217 -6.40 5.47 -4.74
CA ALA A 217 -7.41 6.29 -5.38
C ALA A 217 -8.41 5.45 -6.17
#